data_849d684ae1a7fbecb00038bd380a6e19
#
_entry.id   849d684ae1a7fbecb00038bd380a6e19
#
_cell.length_a   1.000
_cell.length_b   1.000
_cell.length_c   1.000
_cell.angle_alpha   90.00
_cell.angle_beta   90.00
_cell.angle_gamma   90.00
#
_symmetry.space_group_name_H-M   'P 1'
#
loop_
_entity.id
_entity.type
_entity.pdbx_description
1 polymer ?
#
loop_
_entity_poly.entity_id
_entity_poly.type
_entity_poly.pdbx_seq_one_letter_code
_entity_poly.pdbx_strand_id
1 'polypeptide(L)'
;LLYNYDSIIEDETDTVILVEGVFDVIALTRKLNLYNNPSVAVVATFGKKISDTQIYKLQAKGVHTIVIGYDGDATEAIKKTGDQLNEYFDCYVADIEDSSQDFDSMDFWEIYDTFAFRLKTLTEYKLNKIQI
;
A
#
# COMPACT_ATOMS: atom_id res chain seq x y z
N LEU A 1 1.76 10.60 -11.64
CA LEU A 1 2.17 11.33 -10.46
C LEU A 1 1.62 10.65 -9.20
N LEU A 2 2.50 10.35 -8.25
CA LEU A 2 2.10 9.76 -6.97
C LEU A 2 1.89 10.87 -5.95
N TYR A 3 0.69 10.92 -5.38
CA TYR A 3 0.39 11.88 -4.33
C TYR A 3 1.20 11.55 -3.07
N ASN A 4 1.75 12.56 -2.44
CA ASN A 4 2.59 12.45 -1.23
C ASN A 4 3.96 11.78 -1.47
N TYR A 5 4.39 11.71 -2.72
CA TYR A 5 5.71 11.14 -3.07
C TYR A 5 6.84 11.80 -2.28
N ASP A 6 6.72 13.09 -1.99
CA ASP A 6 7.76 13.84 -1.27
C ASP A 6 7.93 13.41 0.20
N SER A 7 7.00 12.62 0.74
CA SER A 7 7.15 12.05 2.08
C SER A 7 8.17 10.91 2.14
N ILE A 8 8.55 10.37 0.98
CA ILE A 8 9.57 9.31 0.90
C ILE A 8 10.94 9.96 1.08
N ILE A 9 11.64 9.56 2.14
CA ILE A 9 12.97 10.10 2.46
C ILE A 9 14.02 9.14 1.91
N GLU A 10 14.88 9.64 1.01
CA GLU A 10 15.91 8.83 0.38
C GLU A 10 16.77 8.13 1.43
N ASP A 11 17.00 6.84 1.22
CA ASP A 11 17.79 5.95 2.08
C ASP A 11 17.25 5.76 3.51
N GLU A 12 16.10 6.35 3.86
CA GLU A 12 15.45 6.12 5.15
C GLU A 12 14.12 5.38 5.00
N THR A 13 13.32 5.73 3.98
CA THR A 13 12.05 5.07 3.73
C THR A 13 12.28 3.80 2.92
N ASP A 14 12.05 2.65 3.51
CA ASP A 14 12.18 1.35 2.84
C ASP A 14 10.85 0.74 2.43
N THR A 15 9.75 1.18 3.03
CA THR A 15 8.41 0.64 2.79
C THR A 15 7.46 1.73 2.38
N VAL A 16 6.73 1.48 1.30
CA VAL A 16 5.69 2.39 0.82
C VAL A 16 4.36 1.67 0.81
N ILE A 17 3.36 2.28 1.42
CA ILE A 17 1.98 1.82 1.36
C ILE A 17 1.30 2.56 0.21
N LEU A 18 0.81 1.82 -0.78
CA LEU A 18 0.06 2.37 -1.90
C LEU A 18 -1.43 2.33 -1.58
N VAL A 19 -2.07 3.48 -1.70
CA VAL A 19 -3.52 3.60 -1.57
C VAL A 19 -4.10 4.29 -2.81
N GLU A 20 -5.41 4.29 -2.94
CA GLU A 20 -6.06 4.85 -4.12
C GLU A 20 -6.27 6.36 -4.02
N GLY A 21 -6.59 6.88 -2.85
CA GLY A 21 -6.99 8.28 -2.69
C GLY A 21 -6.30 9.04 -1.57
N VAL A 22 -6.48 10.35 -1.63
CA VAL A 22 -5.86 11.30 -0.68
C VAL A 22 -6.32 11.07 0.75
N PHE A 23 -7.62 10.76 0.94
CA PHE A 23 -8.15 10.58 2.30
C PHE A 23 -7.53 9.37 2.99
N ASP A 24 -7.21 8.31 2.24
CA ASP A 24 -6.51 7.16 2.80
C ASP A 24 -5.08 7.51 3.21
N VAL A 25 -4.39 8.35 2.42
CA VAL A 25 -3.05 8.84 2.79
C VAL A 25 -3.12 9.59 4.12
N ILE A 26 -4.07 10.48 4.26
CA ILE A 26 -4.24 11.29 5.48
C ILE A 26 -4.59 10.39 6.67
N ALA A 27 -5.55 9.48 6.48
CA ALA A 27 -6.01 8.58 7.53
C ALA A 27 -4.88 7.69 8.06
N LEU A 28 -4.16 7.01 7.16
CA LEU A 28 -3.07 6.12 7.56
C LEU A 28 -1.90 6.87 8.19
N THR A 29 -1.51 7.99 7.59
CA THR A 29 -0.40 8.79 8.11
C THR A 29 -0.68 9.25 9.54
N ARG A 30 -1.90 9.71 9.79
CA ARG A 30 -2.31 10.17 11.11
C ARG A 30 -2.51 9.03 12.10
N LYS A 31 -3.30 8.03 11.72
CA LYS A 31 -3.70 6.93 12.62
C LYS A 31 -2.54 6.04 13.01
N LEU A 32 -1.57 5.84 12.11
CA LEU A 32 -0.36 5.06 12.41
C LEU A 32 0.81 5.94 12.87
N ASN A 33 0.60 7.25 13.01
CA ASN A 33 1.63 8.20 13.44
C ASN A 33 2.91 8.13 12.58
N LEU A 34 2.74 8.09 11.27
CA LEU A 34 3.86 7.93 10.36
C LEU A 34 4.75 9.18 10.24
N TYR A 35 4.29 10.34 10.74
CA TYR A 35 5.13 11.52 10.84
C TYR A 35 6.40 11.26 11.67
N ASN A 36 6.33 10.34 12.61
CA ASN A 36 7.45 9.97 13.47
C ASN A 36 8.11 8.65 13.05
N ASN A 37 7.78 8.12 11.88
CA ASN A 37 8.37 6.88 11.38
C ASN A 37 8.81 7.06 9.92
N PRO A 38 10.06 7.53 9.69
CA PRO A 38 10.53 7.77 8.35
C PRO A 38 10.73 6.50 7.51
N SER A 39 10.70 5.32 8.14
CA SER A 39 10.84 4.05 7.41
C SER A 39 9.64 3.74 6.52
N VAL A 40 8.48 4.33 6.79
CA VAL A 40 7.23 4.05 6.08
C VAL A 40 6.60 5.33 5.55
N ALA A 41 6.21 5.32 4.29
CA ALA A 41 5.47 6.42 3.67
C ALA A 41 4.20 5.87 3.03
N VAL A 42 3.17 6.71 2.94
CA VAL A 42 1.92 6.38 2.25
C VAL A 42 1.80 7.29 1.04
N VAL A 43 1.56 6.71 -0.14
CA VAL A 43 1.35 7.47 -1.37
C VAL A 43 0.09 6.99 -2.08
N ALA A 44 -0.55 7.87 -2.84
CA ALA A 44 -1.77 7.55 -3.56
C ALA A 44 -1.54 7.53 -5.07
N THR A 45 -2.16 6.56 -5.72
CA THR A 45 -2.08 6.37 -7.18
C THR A 45 -3.24 7.02 -7.93
N PHE A 46 -4.31 7.40 -7.23
CA PHE A 46 -5.56 7.88 -7.82
C PHE A 46 -6.19 6.87 -8.78
N GLY A 47 -5.98 5.58 -8.52
CA GLY A 47 -6.50 4.51 -9.38
C GLY A 47 -5.76 4.39 -10.70
N LYS A 48 -4.65 5.11 -10.89
CA LYS A 48 -3.87 5.07 -12.14
C LYS A 48 -2.76 4.04 -12.06
N LYS A 49 -2.41 3.53 -13.22
CA LYS A 49 -1.28 2.61 -13.36
C LYS A 49 0.03 3.32 -13.02
N ILE A 50 0.89 2.62 -12.30
CA ILE A 50 2.22 3.13 -11.98
C ILE A 50 3.11 3.00 -13.21
N SER A 51 3.77 4.10 -13.59
CA SER A 51 4.66 4.11 -14.75
C SER A 51 6.03 3.52 -14.42
N ASP A 52 6.75 3.11 -15.46
CA ASP A 52 8.12 2.63 -15.30
C ASP A 52 9.04 3.69 -14.68
N THR A 53 8.81 4.95 -15.03
CA THR A 53 9.55 6.08 -14.45
C THR A 53 9.31 6.19 -12.95
N GLN A 54 8.06 5.99 -12.51
CA GLN A 54 7.73 6.02 -11.09
C GLN A 54 8.35 4.84 -10.34
N ILE A 55 8.35 3.65 -10.95
CA ILE A 55 9.03 2.48 -10.38
C ILE A 55 10.52 2.77 -10.18
N TYR A 56 11.17 3.30 -11.22
CA TYR A 56 12.59 3.66 -11.16
C TYR A 56 12.86 4.67 -10.04
N LYS A 57 12.02 5.69 -9.91
CA LYS A 57 12.17 6.71 -8.86
C LYS A 57 12.04 6.14 -7.46
N LEU A 58 11.09 5.22 -7.26
CA LEU A 58 10.93 4.54 -5.97
C LEU A 58 12.17 3.71 -5.62
N GLN A 59 12.69 2.95 -6.58
CA GLN A 59 13.91 2.16 -6.39
C GLN A 59 15.11 3.06 -6.09
N ALA A 60 15.24 4.18 -6.80
CA ALA A 60 16.34 5.12 -6.61
C ALA A 60 16.33 5.75 -5.21
N LYS A 61 15.17 5.90 -4.60
CA LYS A 61 15.04 6.40 -3.22
C LYS A 61 15.32 5.33 -2.16
N GLY A 62 15.52 4.08 -2.54
CA GLY A 62 15.82 3.00 -1.59
C GLY A 62 14.60 2.24 -1.12
N VAL A 63 13.47 2.38 -1.78
CA VAL A 63 12.26 1.61 -1.43
C VAL A 63 12.43 0.16 -1.84
N HIS A 64 12.22 -0.77 -0.93
CA HIS A 64 12.33 -2.21 -1.16
C HIS A 64 10.98 -2.92 -1.07
N THR A 65 10.07 -2.41 -0.26
CA THR A 65 8.81 -3.07 0.07
C THR A 65 7.64 -2.18 -0.30
N ILE A 66 6.67 -2.77 -0.99
CA ILE A 66 5.39 -2.12 -1.31
C ILE A 66 4.28 -2.90 -0.64
N VAL A 67 3.43 -2.18 0.09
CA VAL A 67 2.19 -2.74 0.64
C VAL A 67 1.02 -2.13 -0.11
N ILE A 68 0.23 -2.96 -0.77
CA ILE A 68 -0.95 -2.49 -1.51
C ILE A 68 -2.12 -2.42 -0.52
N GLY A 69 -2.57 -1.20 -0.24
CA GLY A 69 -3.65 -0.93 0.70
C GLY A 69 -4.88 -0.36 -0.02
N TYR A 70 -5.30 -1.01 -1.10
CA TYR A 70 -6.51 -0.60 -1.82
C TYR A 70 -7.76 -1.10 -1.08
N ASP A 71 -8.90 -0.49 -1.39
CA ASP A 71 -10.18 -0.87 -0.78
C ASP A 71 -10.48 -2.36 -0.99
N GLY A 72 -11.20 -2.97 -0.05
CA GLY A 72 -11.44 -4.41 -0.05
C GLY A 72 -12.18 -4.94 -1.27
N ASP A 73 -12.91 -4.09 -2.00
CA ASP A 73 -13.63 -4.47 -3.23
C ASP A 73 -12.76 -4.32 -4.50
N ALA A 74 -11.54 -3.82 -4.39
CA ALA A 74 -10.67 -3.53 -5.54
C ALA A 74 -9.79 -4.73 -5.94
N THR A 75 -10.34 -5.95 -5.91
CA THR A 75 -9.57 -7.19 -6.12
C THR A 75 -8.78 -7.20 -7.43
N GLU A 76 -9.41 -6.80 -8.53
CA GLU A 76 -8.72 -6.82 -9.83
C GLU A 76 -7.60 -5.78 -9.90
N ALA A 77 -7.81 -4.59 -9.33
CA ALA A 77 -6.79 -3.54 -9.27
C ALA A 77 -5.60 -4.00 -8.40
N ILE A 78 -5.87 -4.67 -7.28
CA ILE A 78 -4.84 -5.22 -6.40
C ILE A 78 -3.98 -6.24 -7.15
N LYS A 79 -4.61 -7.17 -7.88
CA LYS A 79 -3.90 -8.20 -8.65
C LYS A 79 -3.03 -7.58 -9.74
N LYS A 80 -3.56 -6.62 -10.50
CA LYS A 80 -2.82 -5.95 -11.58
C LYS A 80 -1.64 -5.17 -11.04
N THR A 81 -1.85 -4.39 -9.99
CA THR A 81 -0.78 -3.60 -9.37
C THR A 81 0.30 -4.52 -8.79
N GLY A 82 -0.12 -5.58 -8.10
CA GLY A 82 0.81 -6.55 -7.54
C GLY A 82 1.64 -7.24 -8.62
N ASP A 83 1.03 -7.66 -9.71
CA ASP A 83 1.75 -8.30 -10.82
C ASP A 83 2.78 -7.34 -11.43
N GLN A 84 2.44 -6.06 -11.55
CA GLN A 84 3.37 -5.06 -12.08
C GLN A 84 4.56 -4.83 -11.15
N LEU A 85 4.31 -4.72 -9.85
CA LEU A 85 5.32 -4.29 -8.89
C LEU A 85 6.14 -5.43 -8.30
N ASN A 86 5.62 -6.65 -8.32
CA ASN A 86 6.27 -7.80 -7.69
C ASN A 86 7.61 -8.18 -8.33
N GLU A 87 7.87 -7.73 -9.55
CA GLU A 87 9.16 -7.92 -10.22
C GLU A 87 10.26 -7.02 -9.63
N TYR A 88 9.87 -5.91 -9.02
CA TYR A 88 10.80 -4.86 -8.60
C TYR A 88 10.89 -4.69 -7.10
N PHE A 89 9.88 -5.12 -6.36
CA PHE A 89 9.77 -4.92 -4.91
C PHE A 89 9.25 -6.17 -4.23
N ASP A 90 9.47 -6.26 -2.93
CA ASP A 90 8.74 -7.21 -2.09
C ASP A 90 7.33 -6.67 -1.91
N CYS A 91 6.34 -7.35 -2.49
CA CYS A 91 4.95 -6.90 -2.49
C CYS A 91 4.11 -7.66 -1.48
N TYR A 92 3.37 -6.89 -0.69
CA TYR A 92 2.38 -7.41 0.23
C TYR A 92 1.05 -6.74 -0.01
N VAL A 93 -0.03 -7.38 0.42
CA VAL A 93 -1.39 -6.85 0.34
C VAL A 93 -1.95 -6.72 1.74
N ALA A 94 -2.45 -5.53 2.07
CA ALA A 94 -3.23 -5.30 3.27
C ALA A 94 -4.67 -5.68 2.94
N ASP A 95 -5.05 -6.92 3.26
CA ASP A 95 -6.37 -7.46 2.90
C ASP A 95 -7.42 -6.99 3.90
N ILE A 96 -8.27 -6.08 3.48
CA ILE A 96 -9.39 -5.59 4.28
C ILE A 96 -10.54 -6.61 4.11
N GLU A 97 -10.85 -7.34 5.18
CA GLU A 97 -11.86 -8.39 5.14
C GLU A 97 -13.26 -7.86 4.85
N ASP A 98 -13.62 -6.74 5.46
CA ASP A 98 -14.91 -6.10 5.21
C ASP A 98 -14.79 -5.17 4.01
N SER A 99 -15.31 -5.59 2.87
CA SER A 99 -15.22 -4.83 1.63
C SER A 99 -15.95 -3.49 1.66
N SER A 100 -16.80 -3.25 2.67
CA SER A 100 -17.46 -1.97 2.86
C SER A 100 -16.62 -0.95 3.60
N GLN A 101 -15.50 -1.38 4.19
CA GLN A 101 -14.61 -0.50 4.95
C GLN A 101 -13.45 0.03 4.10
N ASP A 102 -13.00 1.22 4.46
CA ASP A 102 -11.73 1.79 4.01
C ASP A 102 -10.96 2.28 5.22
N PHE A 103 -9.73 2.77 5.03
CA PHE A 103 -8.89 3.19 6.15
C PHE A 103 -9.44 4.43 6.87
N ASP A 104 -10.23 5.24 6.18
CA ASP A 104 -10.84 6.40 6.81
C ASP A 104 -11.92 6.01 7.82
N SER A 105 -12.64 4.93 7.55
CA SER A 105 -13.70 4.42 8.43
C SER A 105 -13.21 3.51 9.55
N MET A 106 -11.99 2.97 9.43
CA MET A 106 -11.42 2.04 10.41
C MET A 106 -10.79 2.79 11.59
N ASP A 107 -10.90 2.23 12.80
CA ASP A 107 -10.22 2.80 13.95
C ASP A 107 -8.73 2.38 13.98
N PHE A 108 -7.98 2.95 14.94
CA PHE A 108 -6.55 2.65 15.07
C PHE A 108 -6.28 1.15 15.22
N TRP A 109 -7.04 0.45 16.02
CA TRP A 109 -6.80 -0.96 16.31
C TRP A 109 -7.08 -1.86 15.12
N GLU A 110 -8.10 -1.54 14.35
CA GLU A 110 -8.40 -2.25 13.11
C GLU A 110 -7.28 -2.08 12.08
N ILE A 111 -6.79 -0.84 11.93
CA ILE A 111 -5.68 -0.53 11.03
C ILE A 111 -4.39 -1.21 11.50
N TYR A 112 -4.08 -1.09 12.79
CA TYR A 112 -2.89 -1.72 13.37
C TYR A 112 -2.91 -3.23 13.14
N ASP A 113 -4.04 -3.88 13.41
CA ASP A 113 -4.19 -5.32 13.20
C ASP A 113 -3.94 -5.71 11.74
N THR A 114 -4.47 -4.92 10.81
CA THR A 114 -4.30 -5.17 9.38
C THR A 114 -2.82 -5.15 8.98
N PHE A 115 -2.08 -4.13 9.39
CA PHE A 115 -0.68 -3.98 8.97
C PHE A 115 0.30 -4.80 9.82
N ALA A 116 -0.02 -5.10 11.06
CA ALA A 116 0.87 -5.87 11.94
C ALA A 116 0.70 -7.38 11.76
N PHE A 117 -0.53 -7.86 11.49
CA PHE A 117 -0.82 -9.30 11.55
C PHE A 117 -1.51 -9.86 10.32
N ARG A 118 -1.99 -9.04 9.40
CA ARG A 118 -2.82 -9.52 8.30
C ARG A 118 -2.28 -9.17 6.91
N LEU A 119 -1.02 -8.81 6.82
CA LEU A 119 -0.39 -8.65 5.51
C LEU A 119 -0.24 -10.02 4.86
N LYS A 120 -0.57 -10.09 3.59
CA LYS A 120 -0.43 -11.30 2.79
C LYS A 120 0.57 -11.03 1.68
N THR A 121 1.32 -12.07 1.30
CA THR A 121 2.07 -12.02 0.05
C THR A 121 1.07 -11.95 -1.11
N LEU A 122 1.54 -11.52 -2.27
CA LEU A 122 0.69 -11.49 -3.46
C LEU A 122 0.13 -12.87 -3.78
N THR A 123 0.94 -13.92 -3.64
CA THR A 123 0.52 -15.29 -3.88
C THR A 123 -0.56 -15.72 -2.89
N GLU A 124 -0.37 -15.46 -1.60
CA GLU A 124 -1.37 -15.76 -0.58
C GLU A 124 -2.69 -15.04 -0.85
N TYR A 125 -2.60 -13.76 -1.22
CA TYR A 125 -3.78 -12.97 -1.54
C TYR A 125 -4.56 -13.59 -2.71
N LYS A 126 -3.86 -13.93 -3.80
CA LYS A 126 -4.50 -14.55 -4.98
C LYS A 126 -5.16 -15.88 -4.65
N LEU A 127 -4.48 -16.71 -3.87
CA LEU A 127 -5.03 -18.02 -3.46
C LEU A 127 -6.29 -17.85 -2.63
N ASN A 128 -6.33 -16.88 -1.73
CA ASN A 128 -7.50 -16.63 -0.89
C ASN A 128 -8.71 -16.11 -1.69
N LYS A 129 -8.50 -15.57 -2.87
CA LYS A 129 -9.56 -15.04 -3.73
C LYS A 129 -10.05 -16.07 -4.76
N ILE A 130 -9.47 -17.25 -4.80
CA ILE A 130 -9.95 -18.32 -5.65
C ILE A 130 -11.23 -18.89 -5.03
N GLN A 131 -12.30 -18.88 -5.80
CA GLN A 131 -13.57 -19.47 -5.38
C GLN A 131 -13.67 -20.88 -5.92
N ILE A 132 -13.91 -21.80 -5.04
CA ILE A 132 -14.05 -23.22 -5.37
C ILE A 132 -15.51 -23.61 -5.31
#